data_074facfde1160501533e47f62da6c7d1
#
_entry.id   074facfde1160501533e47f62da6c7d1
#
_cell.length_a   1.000
_cell.length_b   1.000
_cell.length_c   1.000
_cell.angle_alpha   90.00
_cell.angle_beta   90.00
_cell.angle_gamma   90.00
#
_symmetry.space_group_name_H-M   'P 1'
#
loop_
_entity.id
_entity.type
_entity.pdbx_description
1 polymer ?
#
loop_
_entity_poly.entity_id
_entity_poly.type
_entity_poly.pdbx_seq_one_letter_code
_entity_poly.pdbx_strand_id
1 'polypeptide(L)'
;MSQTLLPGSIVAMTDQAADRLLRADNGDAALLYLQLLRRGTVKGLSWSAQRLDAALSQLRSMGLAPAEVPVSDPVPSDAPPPEYDLEDITQALEDKASSFPALCDEVERRLGRKLTANDLKILYTLFDHLAMPAEVVLMLVGWCTEEMERKYGPGRKPFLSQIRKEGFAWARRGIDTME
;
A
#
# COMPACT_ATOMS: atom_id res chain seq x y z
N MET A 1 24.80 26.82 -10.57
CA MET A 1 24.63 25.39 -10.32
C MET A 1 23.15 25.04 -10.53
N SER A 2 22.86 24.42 -11.64
CA SER A 2 21.48 24.13 -12.05
C SER A 2 20.97 22.93 -11.23
N GLN A 3 20.02 23.17 -10.34
CA GLN A 3 19.28 22.08 -9.71
C GLN A 3 18.35 21.48 -10.78
N THR A 4 18.66 20.30 -11.22
CA THR A 4 17.77 19.51 -12.07
C THR A 4 16.62 19.03 -11.17
N LEU A 5 15.49 19.72 -11.22
CA LEU A 5 14.26 19.26 -10.64
C LEU A 5 13.78 18.04 -11.45
N LEU A 6 13.77 16.88 -10.81
CA LEU A 6 13.25 15.68 -11.41
C LEU A 6 11.73 15.87 -11.66
N PRO A 7 11.21 15.43 -12.83
CA PRO A 7 9.78 15.42 -13.07
C PRO A 7 9.14 14.36 -12.18
N GLY A 8 8.42 14.80 -11.18
CA GLY A 8 7.67 13.98 -10.23
C GLY A 8 6.64 14.84 -9.53
N SER A 9 5.68 14.23 -8.87
CA SER A 9 4.70 14.96 -8.07
C SER A 9 5.42 15.80 -6.99
N ILE A 10 5.17 17.10 -7.01
CA ILE A 10 5.75 18.03 -6.03
C ILE A 10 4.94 17.95 -4.75
N VAL A 11 5.60 17.62 -3.65
CA VAL A 11 5.01 17.73 -2.31
C VAL A 11 5.39 19.12 -1.76
N ALA A 12 4.41 19.99 -1.63
CA ALA A 12 4.60 21.33 -1.09
C ALA A 12 4.24 21.38 0.39
N MET A 13 5.06 22.07 1.19
CA MET A 13 4.74 22.41 2.58
C MET A 13 4.99 23.89 2.80
N THR A 14 4.35 24.45 3.82
CA THR A 14 4.59 25.86 4.20
C THR A 14 5.88 25.99 4.99
N ASP A 15 6.55 27.13 4.89
CA ASP A 15 7.77 27.43 5.67
C ASP A 15 7.51 27.28 7.17
N GLN A 16 6.32 27.67 7.64
CA GLN A 16 5.92 27.52 9.02
C GLN A 16 5.84 26.05 9.47
N ALA A 17 5.39 25.14 8.60
CA ALA A 17 5.35 23.71 8.90
C ALA A 17 6.78 23.15 8.93
N ALA A 18 7.62 23.53 7.97
CA ALA A 18 9.02 23.14 7.94
C ALA A 18 9.77 23.58 9.21
N ASP A 19 9.60 24.85 9.62
CA ASP A 19 10.20 25.38 10.84
C ASP A 19 9.78 24.63 12.11
N ARG A 20 8.51 24.26 12.22
CA ARG A 20 8.00 23.49 13.37
C ARG A 20 8.61 22.09 13.42
N LEU A 21 8.72 21.41 12.28
CA LEU A 21 9.32 20.09 12.17
C LEU A 21 10.83 20.13 12.50
N LEU A 22 11.56 21.15 12.00
CA LEU A 22 12.97 21.32 12.28
C LEU A 22 13.23 21.61 13.78
N ARG A 23 12.39 22.43 14.41
CA ARG A 23 12.51 22.73 15.85
C ARG A 23 12.15 21.55 16.73
N ALA A 24 11.28 20.66 16.27
CA ALA A 24 10.89 19.48 17.03
C ALA A 24 12.00 18.41 17.05
N ASP A 25 12.97 18.48 16.13
CA ASP A 25 14.09 17.53 15.97
C ASP A 25 13.66 16.07 16.03
N ASN A 26 12.47 15.76 15.46
CA ASN A 26 11.89 14.44 15.46
C ASN A 26 11.70 13.95 14.01
N GLY A 27 12.63 13.09 13.58
CA GLY A 27 12.64 12.55 12.22
C GLY A 27 11.40 11.72 11.90
N ASP A 28 10.83 11.02 12.88
CA ASP A 28 9.63 10.21 12.68
C ASP A 28 8.40 11.10 12.41
N ALA A 29 8.25 12.19 13.16
CA ALA A 29 7.20 13.17 12.91
C ALA A 29 7.34 13.83 11.53
N ALA A 30 8.57 14.16 11.10
CA ALA A 30 8.83 14.74 9.80
C ALA A 30 8.50 13.76 8.65
N LEU A 31 8.92 12.51 8.75
CA LEU A 31 8.61 11.47 7.78
C LEU A 31 7.10 11.18 7.69
N LEU A 32 6.44 11.12 8.85
CA LEU A 32 4.99 10.93 8.89
C LEU A 32 4.25 12.11 8.26
N TYR A 33 4.70 13.34 8.51
CA TYR A 33 4.11 14.54 7.90
C TYR A 33 4.25 14.52 6.37
N LEU A 34 5.43 14.16 5.85
CA LEU A 34 5.64 13.99 4.41
C LEU A 34 4.73 12.92 3.80
N GLN A 35 4.54 11.81 4.51
CA GLN A 35 3.61 10.76 4.08
C GLN A 35 2.17 11.26 4.04
N LEU A 36 1.75 12.00 5.05
CA LEU A 36 0.41 12.60 5.11
C LEU A 36 0.19 13.63 3.98
N LEU A 37 1.20 14.45 3.67
CA LEU A 37 1.13 15.39 2.55
C LEU A 37 1.05 14.67 1.19
N ARG A 38 1.77 13.56 1.06
CA ARG A 38 1.83 12.81 -0.19
C ARG A 38 0.60 11.94 -0.44
N ARG A 39 0.08 11.28 0.58
CA ARG A 39 -0.96 10.25 0.45
C ARG A 39 -2.22 10.50 1.25
N GLY A 40 -2.24 11.51 2.11
CA GLY A 40 -3.38 11.79 3.00
C GLY A 40 -3.62 10.74 4.09
N THR A 41 -2.81 9.67 4.12
CA THR A 41 -2.98 8.54 5.03
C THR A 41 -1.66 8.12 5.65
N VAL A 42 -1.75 7.47 6.81
CA VAL A 42 -0.59 6.86 7.49
C VAL A 42 -0.20 5.49 6.91
N LYS A 43 -1.01 4.96 5.99
CA LYS A 43 -0.78 3.66 5.35
C LYS A 43 0.49 3.69 4.50
N GLY A 44 1.21 2.56 4.50
CA GLY A 44 2.45 2.41 3.72
C GLY A 44 3.74 2.76 4.48
N LEU A 45 3.65 3.04 5.79
CA LEU A 45 4.80 3.10 6.69
C LEU A 45 4.88 1.77 7.45
N SER A 46 5.98 1.04 7.27
CA SER A 46 6.27 -0.20 8.00
C SER A 46 6.73 0.13 9.44
N TRP A 47 5.88 0.85 10.20
CA TRP A 47 6.16 1.26 11.56
C TRP A 47 5.31 0.49 12.55
N SER A 48 5.86 0.23 13.75
CA SER A 48 5.07 -0.29 14.85
C SER A 48 3.97 0.70 15.24
N ALA A 49 2.83 0.20 15.73
CA ALA A 49 1.72 1.02 16.20
C ALA A 49 2.17 2.08 17.23
N GLN A 50 3.06 1.69 18.15
CA GLN A 50 3.61 2.59 19.15
C GLN A 50 4.44 3.73 18.57
N ARG A 51 5.26 3.44 17.54
CA ARG A 51 6.07 4.45 16.84
C ARG A 51 5.20 5.43 16.06
N LEU A 52 4.17 4.90 15.41
CA LEU A 52 3.20 5.69 14.66
C LEU A 52 2.41 6.62 15.59
N ASP A 53 1.93 6.10 16.72
CA ASP A 53 1.16 6.87 17.71
C ASP A 53 2.00 7.98 18.35
N ALA A 54 3.27 7.70 18.67
CA ALA A 54 4.20 8.71 19.17
C ALA A 54 4.43 9.84 18.14
N ALA A 55 4.65 9.51 16.87
CA ALA A 55 4.84 10.48 15.81
C ALA A 55 3.57 11.31 15.53
N LEU A 56 2.39 10.68 15.56
CA LEU A 56 1.10 11.36 15.43
C LEU A 56 0.84 12.32 16.60
N SER A 57 1.12 11.90 17.83
CA SER A 57 0.99 12.73 19.02
C SER A 57 1.87 13.96 18.91
N GLN A 58 3.10 13.81 18.42
CA GLN A 58 4.02 14.91 18.19
C GLN A 58 3.50 15.88 17.10
N LEU A 59 2.99 15.36 15.98
CA LEU A 59 2.39 16.20 14.93
C LEU A 59 1.15 16.96 15.42
N ARG A 60 0.32 16.32 16.24
CA ARG A 60 -0.84 16.97 16.85
C ARG A 60 -0.43 18.10 17.81
N SER A 61 0.58 17.89 18.64
CA SER A 61 1.10 18.92 19.55
C SER A 61 1.65 20.13 18.80
N MET A 62 2.14 19.94 17.58
CA MET A 62 2.62 21.01 16.70
C MET A 62 1.50 21.65 15.84
N GLY A 63 0.27 21.14 15.90
CA GLY A 63 -0.83 21.58 15.06
C GLY A 63 -0.65 21.27 13.57
N LEU A 64 0.15 20.25 13.25
CA LEU A 64 0.46 19.81 11.88
C LEU A 64 -0.34 18.57 11.45
N ALA A 65 -1.08 17.94 12.36
CA ALA A 65 -2.01 16.87 12.03
C ALA A 65 -3.42 17.24 12.49
N PRO A 66 -4.47 16.87 11.73
CA PRO A 66 -5.84 17.03 12.18
C PRO A 66 -6.08 16.21 13.46
N ALA A 67 -7.01 16.65 14.30
CA ALA A 67 -7.36 15.96 15.55
C ALA A 67 -7.88 14.54 15.30
N GLU A 68 -8.45 14.31 14.15
CA GLU A 68 -8.88 13.01 13.64
C GLU A 68 -8.09 12.67 12.38
N VAL A 69 -6.84 12.19 12.56
CA VAL A 69 -6.27 11.31 11.55
C VAL A 69 -6.92 9.96 11.82
N PRO A 70 -7.64 9.36 10.89
CA PRO A 70 -8.10 7.99 11.08
C PRO A 70 -6.85 7.13 11.21
N VAL A 71 -6.47 6.86 12.45
CA VAL A 71 -5.65 5.72 12.80
C VAL A 71 -6.60 4.55 12.58
N SER A 72 -6.78 4.18 11.33
CA SER A 72 -7.42 2.91 11.06
C SER A 72 -6.44 1.88 11.55
N ASP A 73 -6.72 1.34 12.75
CA ASP A 73 -6.33 -0.02 13.05
C ASP A 73 -6.53 -0.83 11.77
N PRO A 74 -5.72 -1.87 11.51
CA PRO A 74 -6.01 -2.84 10.46
C PRO A 74 -7.27 -3.63 10.85
N VAL A 75 -8.37 -2.93 11.08
CA VAL A 75 -9.69 -3.52 11.09
C VAL A 75 -9.97 -3.78 9.63
N PRO A 76 -10.13 -5.04 9.22
CA PRO A 76 -10.68 -5.33 7.92
C PRO A 76 -12.02 -4.62 7.88
N SER A 77 -12.01 -3.47 7.21
CA SER A 77 -13.20 -2.69 7.01
C SER A 77 -14.21 -3.60 6.32
N ASP A 78 -15.37 -3.82 6.91
CA ASP A 78 -16.54 -4.40 6.23
C ASP A 78 -17.06 -3.41 5.16
N ALA A 79 -16.43 -2.25 5.02
CA ALA A 79 -16.70 -1.34 3.92
C ALA A 79 -16.30 -2.02 2.60
N PRO A 80 -17.13 -1.94 1.57
CA PRO A 80 -16.78 -2.44 0.27
C PRO A 80 -15.46 -1.78 -0.18
N PRO A 81 -14.54 -2.56 -0.77
CA PRO A 81 -13.29 -2.00 -1.26
C PRO A 81 -13.58 -0.87 -2.25
N PRO A 82 -12.75 0.16 -2.30
CA PRO A 82 -12.93 1.25 -3.26
C PRO A 82 -12.98 0.67 -4.68
N GLU A 83 -13.91 1.17 -5.49
CA GLU A 83 -13.94 0.85 -6.91
C GLU A 83 -12.86 1.68 -7.60
N TYR A 84 -11.75 1.02 -7.91
CA TYR A 84 -10.69 1.65 -8.70
C TYR A 84 -11.10 1.73 -10.16
N ASP A 85 -10.92 2.90 -10.77
CA ASP A 85 -11.09 3.09 -12.19
C ASP A 85 -9.87 2.59 -12.98
N LEU A 86 -10.05 2.41 -14.29
CA LEU A 86 -8.94 2.02 -15.19
C LEU A 86 -7.85 3.09 -15.22
N GLU A 87 -8.21 4.34 -14.98
CA GLU A 87 -7.29 5.47 -14.96
C GLU A 87 -6.32 5.38 -13.78
N ASP A 88 -6.81 5.04 -12.58
CA ASP A 88 -5.99 4.80 -11.39
C ASP A 88 -4.97 3.69 -11.61
N ILE A 89 -5.41 2.60 -12.27
CA ILE A 89 -4.55 1.45 -12.55
C ILE A 89 -3.51 1.79 -13.61
N THR A 90 -3.89 2.55 -14.66
CA THR A 90 -2.97 2.98 -15.69
C THR A 90 -1.88 3.86 -15.09
N GLN A 91 -2.27 4.80 -14.23
CA GLN A 91 -1.32 5.65 -13.52
C GLN A 91 -0.38 4.84 -12.62
N ALA A 92 -0.90 3.84 -11.90
CA ALA A 92 -0.09 2.96 -11.07
C ALA A 92 0.88 2.09 -11.89
N LEU A 93 0.51 1.70 -13.11
CA LEU A 93 1.38 0.95 -14.03
C LEU A 93 2.46 1.84 -14.67
N GLU A 94 2.19 3.12 -14.86
CA GLU A 94 3.14 4.10 -15.41
C GLU A 94 4.12 4.62 -14.34
N ASP A 95 3.79 4.48 -13.06
CA ASP A 95 4.65 4.90 -11.96
C ASP A 95 5.85 3.95 -11.80
N LYS A 96 6.98 4.36 -12.39
CA LYS A 96 8.25 3.62 -12.32
C LYS A 96 8.83 3.52 -10.90
N ALA A 97 8.36 4.33 -9.96
CA ALA A 97 8.78 4.27 -8.56
C ALA A 97 7.96 3.24 -7.78
N SER A 98 6.84 2.78 -8.32
CA SER A 98 5.99 1.75 -7.73
C SER A 98 6.49 0.34 -8.04
N SER A 99 6.35 -0.58 -7.10
CA SER A 99 6.60 -2.00 -7.33
C SER A 99 5.41 -2.72 -8.00
N PHE A 100 4.30 -1.99 -8.25
CA PHE A 100 3.09 -2.57 -8.81
C PHE A 100 3.25 -3.13 -10.24
N PRO A 101 3.96 -2.47 -11.19
CA PRO A 101 4.20 -3.04 -12.51
C PRO A 101 4.97 -4.37 -12.45
N ALA A 102 6.03 -4.42 -11.65
CA ALA A 102 6.82 -5.64 -11.46
C ALA A 102 6.00 -6.77 -10.79
N LEU A 103 5.10 -6.41 -9.86
CA LEU A 103 4.16 -7.34 -9.26
C LEU A 103 3.23 -7.94 -10.32
N CYS A 104 2.68 -7.13 -11.21
CA CYS A 104 1.78 -7.59 -12.28
C CYS A 104 2.49 -8.58 -13.22
N ASP A 105 3.70 -8.24 -13.68
CA ASP A 105 4.51 -9.11 -14.55
C ASP A 105 4.80 -10.46 -13.89
N GLU A 106 5.17 -10.45 -12.62
CA GLU A 106 5.47 -11.68 -11.88
C GLU A 106 4.22 -12.54 -11.65
N VAL A 107 3.07 -11.92 -11.38
CA VAL A 107 1.79 -12.64 -11.23
C VAL A 107 1.37 -13.26 -12.56
N GLU A 108 1.50 -12.54 -13.69
CA GLU A 108 1.26 -13.08 -15.03
C GLU A 108 2.14 -14.30 -15.31
N ARG A 109 3.41 -14.23 -14.97
CA ARG A 109 4.37 -15.32 -15.12
C ARG A 109 3.96 -16.55 -14.31
N ARG A 110 3.55 -16.37 -13.05
CA ARG A 110 3.15 -17.49 -12.16
C ARG A 110 1.82 -18.12 -12.57
N LEU A 111 0.86 -17.31 -13.00
CA LEU A 111 -0.43 -17.79 -13.45
C LEU A 111 -0.40 -18.33 -14.88
N GLY A 112 0.63 -17.99 -15.67
CA GLY A 112 0.80 -18.43 -17.07
C GLY A 112 -0.22 -17.80 -18.02
N ARG A 113 -0.80 -16.64 -17.65
CA ARG A 113 -1.76 -15.91 -18.48
C ARG A 113 -1.66 -14.40 -18.26
N LYS A 114 -2.10 -13.64 -19.26
CA LYS A 114 -2.22 -12.19 -19.12
C LYS A 114 -3.34 -11.80 -18.17
N LEU A 115 -3.11 -10.73 -17.42
CA LEU A 115 -4.10 -10.17 -16.51
C LEU A 115 -5.13 -9.36 -17.29
N THR A 116 -6.39 -9.57 -16.95
CA THR A 116 -7.49 -8.73 -17.45
C THR A 116 -7.58 -7.44 -16.64
N ALA A 117 -8.32 -6.45 -17.17
CA ALA A 117 -8.57 -5.20 -16.44
C ALA A 117 -9.16 -5.46 -15.02
N ASN A 118 -10.04 -6.45 -14.90
CA ASN A 118 -10.61 -6.84 -13.60
C ASN A 118 -9.57 -7.49 -12.69
N ASP A 119 -8.66 -8.29 -13.24
CA ASP A 119 -7.56 -8.90 -12.49
C ASP A 119 -6.62 -7.82 -11.93
N LEU A 120 -6.31 -6.80 -12.74
CA LEU A 120 -5.49 -5.66 -12.32
C LEU A 120 -6.15 -4.86 -11.19
N LYS A 121 -7.49 -4.64 -11.26
CA LYS A 121 -8.25 -4.01 -10.17
C LYS A 121 -8.14 -4.79 -8.87
N ILE A 122 -8.24 -6.11 -8.94
CA ILE A 122 -8.10 -6.98 -7.78
C ILE A 122 -6.69 -6.90 -7.19
N LEU A 123 -5.66 -6.99 -8.02
CA LEU A 123 -4.27 -6.87 -7.56
C LEU A 123 -4.00 -5.50 -6.94
N TYR A 124 -4.52 -4.44 -7.56
CA TYR A 124 -4.36 -3.09 -7.03
C TYR A 124 -5.09 -2.92 -5.70
N THR A 125 -6.26 -3.55 -5.52
CA THR A 125 -6.95 -3.59 -4.23
C THR A 125 -6.10 -4.26 -3.15
N LEU A 126 -5.42 -5.36 -3.44
CA LEU A 126 -4.53 -6.02 -2.48
C LEU A 126 -3.30 -5.16 -2.16
N PHE A 127 -2.73 -4.54 -3.18
CA PHE A 127 -1.50 -3.75 -3.08
C PHE A 127 -1.73 -2.40 -2.39
N ASP A 128 -2.75 -1.65 -2.80
CA ASP A 128 -3.02 -0.29 -2.32
C ASP A 128 -4.01 -0.26 -1.14
N HIS A 129 -5.20 -0.87 -1.28
CA HIS A 129 -6.22 -0.83 -0.25
C HIS A 129 -5.86 -1.65 0.99
N LEU A 130 -5.37 -2.88 0.81
CA LEU A 130 -4.88 -3.70 1.92
C LEU A 130 -3.43 -3.38 2.31
N ALA A 131 -2.77 -2.49 1.57
CA ALA A 131 -1.38 -2.08 1.77
C ALA A 131 -0.40 -3.27 1.88
N MET A 132 -0.70 -4.37 1.18
CA MET A 132 0.17 -5.56 1.17
C MET A 132 1.42 -5.29 0.32
N PRO A 133 2.63 -5.49 0.85
CA PRO A 133 3.85 -5.47 0.05
C PRO A 133 3.78 -6.43 -1.13
N ALA A 134 4.47 -6.10 -2.23
CA ALA A 134 4.47 -6.94 -3.44
C ALA A 134 4.88 -8.39 -3.14
N GLU A 135 5.85 -8.58 -2.24
CA GLU A 135 6.34 -9.88 -1.81
C GLU A 135 5.26 -10.71 -1.11
N VAL A 136 4.46 -10.07 -0.26
CA VAL A 136 3.34 -10.73 0.44
C VAL A 136 2.24 -11.12 -0.54
N VAL A 137 1.93 -10.24 -1.50
CA VAL A 137 0.97 -10.57 -2.58
C VAL A 137 1.48 -11.75 -3.41
N LEU A 138 2.77 -11.79 -3.74
CA LEU A 138 3.38 -12.91 -4.47
C LEU A 138 3.36 -14.22 -3.68
N MET A 139 3.56 -14.15 -2.37
CA MET A 139 3.45 -15.30 -1.47
C MET A 139 2.00 -15.80 -1.43
N LEU A 140 1.03 -14.91 -1.33
CA LEU A 140 -0.40 -15.22 -1.38
C LEU A 140 -0.79 -15.92 -2.69
N VAL A 141 -0.30 -15.42 -3.83
CA VAL A 141 -0.52 -16.05 -5.16
C VAL A 141 0.07 -17.45 -5.20
N GLY A 142 1.29 -17.63 -4.69
CA GLY A 142 1.97 -18.93 -4.59
C GLY A 142 1.15 -19.91 -3.75
N TRP A 143 0.79 -19.50 -2.54
CA TRP A 143 -0.01 -20.31 -1.62
C TRP A 143 -1.36 -20.72 -2.22
N CYS A 144 -2.09 -19.78 -2.84
CA CYS A 144 -3.35 -20.07 -3.51
C CYS A 144 -3.16 -21.08 -4.67
N THR A 145 -2.04 -21.00 -5.38
CA THR A 145 -1.73 -21.92 -6.47
C THR A 145 -1.48 -23.34 -5.94
N GLU A 146 -0.67 -23.47 -4.90
CA GLU A 146 -0.42 -24.76 -4.24
C GLU A 146 -1.69 -25.39 -3.67
N GLU A 147 -2.55 -24.58 -3.04
CA GLU A 147 -3.86 -25.04 -2.55
C GLU A 147 -4.76 -25.55 -3.68
N MET A 148 -4.78 -24.86 -4.81
CA MET A 148 -5.57 -25.27 -5.96
C MET A 148 -5.03 -26.58 -6.56
N GLU A 149 -3.72 -26.69 -6.70
CA GLU A 149 -3.09 -27.91 -7.21
C GLU A 149 -3.29 -29.11 -6.25
N ARG A 150 -3.27 -28.85 -4.95
CA ARG A 150 -3.53 -29.89 -3.94
C ARG A 150 -4.99 -30.38 -3.99
N LYS A 151 -5.96 -29.48 -4.21
CA LYS A 151 -7.39 -29.83 -4.23
C LYS A 151 -7.89 -30.40 -5.55
N TYR A 152 -7.35 -29.90 -6.67
CA TYR A 152 -7.91 -30.15 -8.00
C TYR A 152 -6.91 -30.78 -8.98
N GLY A 153 -5.68 -31.06 -8.52
CA GLY A 153 -4.62 -31.67 -9.32
C GLY A 153 -3.64 -30.65 -9.94
N PRO A 154 -2.50 -31.14 -10.42
CA PRO A 154 -1.41 -30.31 -10.92
C PRO A 154 -1.83 -29.48 -12.13
N GLY A 155 -1.26 -28.26 -12.24
CA GLY A 155 -1.54 -27.33 -13.33
C GLY A 155 -2.82 -26.50 -13.20
N ARG A 156 -3.57 -26.68 -12.12
CA ARG A 156 -4.74 -25.82 -11.83
C ARG A 156 -4.28 -24.51 -11.20
N LYS A 157 -4.71 -23.41 -11.81
CA LYS A 157 -4.38 -22.03 -11.34
C LYS A 157 -5.59 -21.37 -10.72
N PRO A 158 -5.41 -20.58 -9.64
CA PRO A 158 -6.49 -19.85 -9.00
C PRO A 158 -6.96 -18.68 -9.87
N PHE A 159 -8.23 -18.31 -9.72
CA PHE A 159 -8.74 -17.03 -10.20
C PHE A 159 -8.36 -15.90 -9.24
N LEU A 160 -8.19 -14.70 -9.75
CA LEU A 160 -7.86 -13.53 -8.91
C LEU A 160 -8.94 -13.26 -7.85
N SER A 161 -10.20 -13.58 -8.11
CA SER A 161 -11.29 -13.49 -7.14
C SER A 161 -11.07 -14.39 -5.90
N GLN A 162 -10.46 -15.57 -6.10
CA GLN A 162 -10.10 -16.47 -5.01
C GLN A 162 -8.89 -15.91 -4.22
N ILE A 163 -7.87 -15.42 -4.93
CA ILE A 163 -6.72 -14.77 -4.34
C ILE A 163 -7.14 -13.56 -3.51
N ARG A 164 -8.07 -12.73 -4.04
CA ARG A 164 -8.66 -11.60 -3.32
C ARG A 164 -9.30 -12.04 -2.00
N LYS A 165 -10.15 -13.08 -2.04
CA LYS A 165 -10.82 -13.60 -0.84
C LYS A 165 -9.82 -14.00 0.24
N GLU A 166 -8.77 -14.73 -0.15
CA GLU A 166 -7.71 -15.13 0.77
C GLU A 166 -6.87 -13.94 1.25
N GLY A 167 -6.59 -12.97 0.39
CA GLY A 167 -5.90 -11.73 0.77
C GLY A 167 -6.62 -10.96 1.87
N PHE A 168 -7.94 -10.81 1.76
CA PHE A 168 -8.75 -10.23 2.84
C PHE A 168 -8.73 -11.10 4.11
N ALA A 169 -8.68 -12.42 3.98
CA ALA A 169 -8.56 -13.31 5.13
C ALA A 169 -7.18 -13.18 5.81
N TRP A 170 -6.10 -13.03 5.04
CA TRP A 170 -4.76 -12.79 5.55
C TRP A 170 -4.66 -11.43 6.26
N ALA A 171 -5.17 -10.37 5.64
CA ALA A 171 -5.23 -9.05 6.25
C ALA A 171 -5.94 -9.05 7.61
N ARG A 172 -7.07 -9.79 7.72
CA ARG A 172 -7.79 -9.96 9.00
C ARG A 172 -6.98 -10.69 10.07
N ARG A 173 -6.03 -11.52 9.66
CA ARG A 173 -5.15 -12.27 10.57
C ARG A 173 -3.86 -11.52 10.86
N GLY A 174 -3.69 -10.32 10.30
CA GLY A 174 -2.46 -9.55 10.44
C GLY A 174 -1.27 -10.14 9.66
N ILE A 175 -1.53 -10.95 8.64
CA ILE A 175 -0.50 -11.50 7.75
C ILE A 175 -0.33 -10.50 6.59
N ASP A 176 0.35 -9.41 6.87
CA ASP A 176 0.62 -8.31 5.96
C ASP A 176 2.12 -7.96 5.87
N THR A 177 2.95 -8.72 6.58
CA THR A 177 4.41 -8.59 6.60
C THR A 177 5.11 -9.93 6.45
N MET A 178 6.41 -9.90 6.17
CA MET A 178 7.27 -11.07 5.99
C MET A 178 7.91 -11.58 7.31
N GLU A 179 7.40 -11.16 8.48
CA GLU A 179 7.87 -11.64 9.78
C GLU A 179 7.13 -12.88 10.26
#